data_7d029443bb532a88715bdfff7d81aadf
#
_entry.id   7d029443bb532a88715bdfff7d81aadf
#
_cell.length_a   1.000
_cell.length_b   1.000
_cell.length_c   1.000
_cell.angle_alpha   90.00
_cell.angle_beta   90.00
_cell.angle_gamma   90.00
#
_symmetry.space_group_name_H-M   'P 1'
#
loop_
_entity.id
_entity.type
_entity.pdbx_description
1 polymer ?
#
loop_
_entity_poly.entity_id
_entity_poly.type
_entity_poly.pdbx_seq_one_letter_code
_entity_poly.pdbx_strand_id
1 'polypeptide(L)'
;MKNVLEYKGYHTKIEFDSESLVVRGKIEGIKDFVDFECADLSKVEEAFHEAVDEYLEFCKEVGREPDKEYKGTFNIRITPELHKKLVVVAMKNGDTLNATVEKAITKYVSK
;
A
#
# COMPACT_ATOMS: atom_id res chain seq x y z
N MET A 1 -9.13 -0.83 10.39
CA MET A 1 -8.69 -2.14 9.90
C MET A 1 -7.99 -2.90 11.00
N LYS A 2 -8.34 -4.14 11.17
CA LYS A 2 -7.86 -4.92 12.31
C LYS A 2 -6.56 -5.68 12.05
N ASN A 3 -6.20 -5.87 10.79
CA ASN A 3 -5.02 -6.69 10.43
C ASN A 3 -3.91 -5.89 9.77
N VAL A 4 -3.94 -4.57 9.89
CA VAL A 4 -2.99 -3.69 9.22
C VAL A 4 -2.18 -2.94 10.26
N LEU A 5 -0.85 -2.96 10.07
CA LEU A 5 0.08 -2.19 10.89
C LEU A 5 0.77 -1.15 10.02
N GLU A 6 1.13 -0.04 10.63
CA GLU A 6 1.83 1.04 9.96
C GLU A 6 3.06 1.45 10.76
N TYR A 7 4.17 1.75 10.07
CA TYR A 7 5.39 2.21 10.70
C TYR A 7 6.24 2.97 9.68
N LYS A 8 6.60 4.19 10.01
CA LYS A 8 7.43 5.07 9.15
C LYS A 8 6.88 5.22 7.73
N GLY A 9 5.56 5.22 7.58
CA GLY A 9 4.91 5.37 6.29
C GLY A 9 4.75 4.06 5.52
N TYR A 10 5.21 2.94 6.06
CA TYR A 10 5.05 1.63 5.45
C TYR A 10 3.94 0.86 6.14
N HIS A 11 3.27 0.00 5.37
CA HIS A 11 2.15 -0.80 5.86
C HIS A 11 2.39 -2.28 5.64
N THR A 12 1.77 -3.10 6.47
CA THR A 12 1.71 -4.54 6.25
C THR A 12 0.33 -5.05 6.62
N LYS A 13 -0.09 -6.12 5.95
CA LYS A 13 -1.30 -6.85 6.30
C LYS A 13 -0.88 -8.16 6.94
N ILE A 14 -1.35 -8.38 8.16
CA ILE A 14 -1.00 -9.56 8.93
C ILE A 14 -1.87 -10.74 8.51
N GLU A 15 -1.24 -11.88 8.26
CA GLU A 15 -1.93 -13.11 7.93
C GLU A 15 -1.48 -14.23 8.87
N PHE A 16 -2.43 -15.06 9.29
CA PHE A 16 -2.14 -16.20 10.12
C PHE A 16 -1.95 -17.46 9.27
N ASP A 17 -0.84 -18.16 9.49
CA ASP A 17 -0.57 -19.44 8.84
C ASP A 17 -0.90 -20.55 9.83
N SER A 18 -2.00 -21.27 9.57
CA SER A 18 -2.50 -22.30 10.47
C SER A 18 -1.63 -23.58 10.47
N GLU A 19 -0.84 -23.80 9.42
CA GLU A 19 0.04 -24.96 9.37
C GLU A 19 1.27 -24.77 10.23
N SER A 20 1.88 -23.57 10.13
CA SER A 20 3.10 -23.25 10.88
C SER A 20 2.81 -22.61 12.23
N LEU A 21 1.56 -22.21 12.47
CA LEU A 21 1.12 -21.51 13.67
C LEU A 21 1.92 -20.22 13.93
N VAL A 22 2.17 -19.49 12.85
CA VAL A 22 2.83 -18.19 12.92
C VAL A 22 1.98 -17.15 12.23
N VAL A 23 2.23 -15.88 12.52
CA VAL A 23 1.69 -14.78 11.74
C VAL A 23 2.78 -14.28 10.82
N ARG A 24 2.38 -13.85 9.63
CA ARG A 24 3.29 -13.38 8.60
C ARG A 24 2.80 -12.04 8.05
N GLY A 25 3.74 -11.30 7.50
CA GLY A 25 3.43 -10.09 6.77
C GLY A 25 4.59 -9.73 5.87
N LYS A 26 4.35 -8.78 4.98
CA LYS A 26 5.41 -8.21 4.15
C LYS A 26 5.18 -6.72 4.05
N ILE A 27 6.23 -5.96 3.74
CA ILE A 27 6.10 -4.54 3.49
C ILE A 27 5.39 -4.38 2.15
N GLU A 28 4.20 -3.75 2.18
CA GLU A 28 3.40 -3.57 0.97
C GLU A 28 3.88 -2.37 0.16
N GLY A 29 3.63 -2.40 -1.13
CA GLY A 29 3.84 -1.24 -2.00
C GLY A 29 5.27 -0.93 -2.41
N ILE A 30 6.24 -1.75 -2.05
CA ILE A 30 7.63 -1.59 -2.51
C ILE A 30 7.99 -2.70 -3.49
N LYS A 31 9.05 -2.49 -4.29
CA LYS A 31 9.48 -3.46 -5.29
C LYS A 31 10.15 -4.67 -4.67
N ASP A 32 10.92 -4.46 -3.62
CA ASP A 32 11.62 -5.53 -2.94
C ASP A 32 10.65 -6.38 -2.15
N PHE A 33 10.96 -7.67 -2.04
CA PHE A 33 10.19 -8.56 -1.18
C PHE A 33 10.83 -8.58 0.19
N VAL A 34 10.20 -7.91 1.15
CA VAL A 34 10.66 -7.85 2.54
C VAL A 34 9.54 -8.36 3.41
N ASP A 35 9.73 -9.53 3.98
CA ASP A 35 8.72 -10.19 4.81
C ASP A 35 9.22 -10.40 6.22
N PHE A 36 8.31 -10.82 7.08
CA PHE A 36 8.63 -11.21 8.45
C PHE A 36 7.62 -12.25 8.92
N GLU A 37 8.00 -13.00 9.92
CA GLU A 37 7.07 -13.91 10.58
C GLU A 37 7.32 -13.92 12.08
N CYS A 38 6.30 -14.24 12.85
CA CYS A 38 6.39 -14.22 14.29
C CYS A 38 5.43 -15.26 14.89
N ALA A 39 5.95 -16.08 15.80
CA ALA A 39 5.15 -17.08 16.49
C ALA A 39 4.46 -16.53 17.74
N ASP A 40 4.93 -15.40 18.25
CA ASP A 40 4.39 -14.76 19.45
C ASP A 40 3.60 -13.52 19.04
N LEU A 41 2.28 -13.57 19.19
CA LEU A 41 1.42 -12.46 18.79
C LEU A 41 1.76 -11.15 19.48
N SER A 42 2.28 -11.22 20.72
CA SER A 42 2.64 -9.99 21.45
C SER A 42 3.83 -9.27 20.84
N LYS A 43 4.57 -9.93 19.93
CA LYS A 43 5.77 -9.37 19.29
C LYS A 43 5.62 -9.11 17.81
N VAL A 44 4.43 -9.26 17.25
CA VAL A 44 4.23 -9.12 15.81
C VAL A 44 4.49 -7.69 15.34
N GLU A 45 4.08 -6.70 16.13
CA GLU A 45 4.31 -5.29 15.78
C GLU A 45 5.80 -4.98 15.77
N GLU A 46 6.53 -5.47 16.77
CA GLU A 46 7.98 -5.31 16.87
C GLU A 46 8.68 -5.97 15.68
N ALA A 47 8.23 -7.17 15.28
CA ALA A 47 8.79 -7.87 14.12
C ALA A 47 8.61 -7.06 12.83
N PHE A 48 7.46 -6.42 12.66
CA PHE A 48 7.22 -5.55 11.51
C PHE A 48 8.15 -4.33 11.56
N HIS A 49 8.28 -3.68 12.73
CA HIS A 49 9.16 -2.53 12.87
C HIS A 49 10.61 -2.88 12.53
N GLU A 50 11.08 -4.04 12.97
CA GLU A 50 12.42 -4.51 12.65
C GLU A 50 12.60 -4.72 11.15
N ALA A 51 11.58 -5.29 10.48
CA ALA A 51 11.64 -5.51 9.05
C ALA A 51 11.77 -4.19 8.28
N VAL A 52 11.00 -3.18 8.69
CA VAL A 52 11.08 -1.85 8.07
C VAL A 52 12.45 -1.21 8.32
N ASP A 53 12.92 -1.25 9.57
CA ASP A 53 14.21 -0.65 9.92
C ASP A 53 15.37 -1.33 9.18
N GLU A 54 15.34 -2.65 9.07
CA GLU A 54 16.35 -3.40 8.33
C GLU A 54 16.33 -3.07 6.85
N TYR A 55 15.13 -2.93 6.27
CA TYR A 55 15.00 -2.51 4.87
C TYR A 55 15.63 -1.13 4.64
N LEU A 56 15.32 -0.17 5.51
CA LEU A 56 15.85 1.18 5.40
C LEU A 56 17.37 1.20 5.57
N GLU A 57 17.88 0.44 6.51
CA GLU A 57 19.31 0.32 6.74
C GLU A 57 20.03 -0.32 5.55
N PHE A 58 19.44 -1.36 4.99
CA PHE A 58 19.98 -2.00 3.78
C PHE A 58 20.07 -1.01 2.62
N CYS A 59 19.02 -0.24 2.39
CA CYS A 59 19.03 0.78 1.32
C CYS A 59 20.16 1.79 1.53
N LYS A 60 20.37 2.20 2.77
CA LYS A 60 21.43 3.14 3.12
C LYS A 60 22.82 2.54 2.85
N GLU A 61 23.03 1.27 3.23
CA GLU A 61 24.30 0.60 3.03
C GLU A 61 24.69 0.46 1.57
N VAL A 62 23.70 0.19 0.70
CA VAL A 62 23.96 0.02 -0.74
C VAL A 62 23.84 1.32 -1.51
N GLY A 63 23.60 2.45 -0.83
CA GLY A 63 23.50 3.74 -1.48
C GLY A 63 22.27 3.92 -2.36
N ARG A 64 21.18 3.24 -2.04
CA ARG A 64 19.94 3.29 -2.81
C ARG A 64 18.85 3.99 -2.00
N GLU A 65 18.09 4.86 -2.67
CA GLU A 65 16.93 5.47 -2.05
C GLU A 65 15.89 4.39 -1.76
N PRO A 66 15.33 4.34 -0.54
CA PRO A 66 14.26 3.38 -0.27
C PRO A 66 13.02 3.70 -1.09
N ASP A 67 12.31 2.67 -1.54
CA ASP A 67 11.05 2.86 -2.26
C ASP A 67 10.05 3.51 -1.32
N LYS A 68 9.25 4.41 -1.88
CA LYS A 68 8.09 4.93 -1.18
C LYS A 68 6.97 3.91 -1.35
N GLU A 69 6.19 3.72 -0.31
CA GLU A 69 5.13 2.70 -0.34
C GLU A 69 4.15 2.94 -1.49
N TYR A 70 3.78 4.20 -1.73
CA TYR A 70 2.83 4.52 -2.80
C TYR A 70 3.34 5.70 -3.60
N LYS A 71 3.42 5.51 -4.93
CA LYS A 71 4.01 6.49 -5.85
C LYS A 71 3.02 7.46 -6.47
N GLY A 72 1.74 7.23 -6.24
CA GLY A 72 0.70 8.09 -6.82
C GLY A 72 0.31 7.70 -8.23
N THR A 73 0.87 6.62 -8.78
CA THR A 73 0.53 6.14 -10.12
C THR A 73 0.20 4.67 -10.06
N PHE A 74 -0.96 4.30 -10.60
CA PHE A 74 -1.35 2.91 -10.74
C PHE A 74 -2.41 2.79 -11.83
N ASN A 75 -2.58 1.58 -12.35
CA ASN A 75 -3.56 1.31 -13.39
C ASN A 75 -4.82 0.73 -12.76
N ILE A 76 -5.96 1.20 -13.25
CA ILE A 76 -7.25 0.64 -12.83
C ILE A 76 -7.98 0.08 -14.05
N ARG A 77 -8.85 -0.86 -13.81
CA ARG A 77 -9.68 -1.46 -14.85
C ARG A 77 -11.14 -1.26 -14.46
N ILE A 78 -11.89 -0.59 -15.33
CA ILE A 78 -13.30 -0.29 -15.10
C ILE A 78 -14.10 -0.71 -16.33
N THR A 79 -15.43 -0.74 -16.20
CA THR A 79 -16.26 -1.08 -17.33
C THR A 79 -16.22 0.01 -18.41
N PRO A 80 -16.39 -0.34 -19.68
CA PRO A 80 -16.45 0.67 -20.74
C PRO A 80 -17.54 1.71 -20.50
N GLU A 81 -18.67 1.30 -19.96
CA GLU A 81 -19.77 2.21 -19.66
C GLU A 81 -19.39 3.26 -18.62
N LEU A 82 -18.72 2.84 -17.57
CA LEU A 82 -18.25 3.74 -16.52
C LEU A 82 -17.16 4.68 -17.06
N HIS A 83 -16.27 4.14 -17.88
CA HIS A 83 -15.24 4.94 -18.53
C HIS A 83 -15.86 6.07 -19.35
N LYS A 84 -16.88 5.74 -20.16
CA LYS A 84 -17.59 6.73 -20.97
C LYS A 84 -18.24 7.81 -20.11
N LYS A 85 -18.94 7.41 -19.05
CA LYS A 85 -19.58 8.36 -18.12
C LYS A 85 -18.56 9.30 -17.49
N LEU A 86 -17.42 8.77 -17.12
CA LEU A 86 -16.33 9.54 -16.51
C LEU A 86 -15.81 10.61 -17.49
N VAL A 87 -15.58 10.22 -18.75
CA VAL A 87 -15.11 11.13 -19.78
C VAL A 87 -16.11 12.25 -20.02
N VAL A 88 -17.41 11.91 -20.07
CA VAL A 88 -18.46 12.91 -20.30
C VAL A 88 -18.51 13.90 -19.14
N VAL A 89 -18.42 13.44 -17.91
CA VAL A 89 -18.40 14.32 -16.74
C VAL A 89 -17.19 15.26 -16.77
N ALA A 90 -16.02 14.71 -17.10
CA ALA A 90 -14.80 15.51 -17.22
C ALA A 90 -14.96 16.62 -18.25
N MET A 91 -15.51 16.29 -19.41
CA MET A 91 -15.76 17.28 -20.47
C MET A 91 -16.74 18.35 -20.05
N LYS A 92 -17.83 17.99 -19.38
CA LYS A 92 -18.83 18.96 -18.93
C LYS A 92 -18.26 19.93 -17.90
N ASN A 93 -17.32 19.47 -17.08
CA ASN A 93 -16.72 20.30 -16.04
C ASN A 93 -15.46 21.04 -16.49
N GLY A 94 -15.00 20.78 -17.71
CA GLY A 94 -13.75 21.37 -18.20
C GLY A 94 -12.52 20.85 -17.51
N ASP A 95 -12.60 19.65 -16.94
CA ASP A 95 -11.49 19.00 -16.23
C ASP A 95 -10.82 17.95 -17.11
N THR A 96 -9.58 17.61 -16.77
CA THR A 96 -8.93 16.46 -17.35
C THR A 96 -9.56 15.19 -16.78
N LEU A 97 -9.39 14.07 -17.48
CA LEU A 97 -9.86 12.79 -16.96
C LEU A 97 -9.20 12.47 -15.62
N ASN A 98 -7.90 12.68 -15.53
CA ASN A 98 -7.16 12.43 -14.29
C ASN A 98 -7.69 13.28 -13.13
N ALA A 99 -7.94 14.55 -13.35
CA ALA A 99 -8.47 15.44 -12.31
C ALA A 99 -9.85 14.99 -11.84
N THR A 100 -10.69 14.52 -12.77
CA THR A 100 -12.02 14.01 -12.44
C THR A 100 -11.93 12.76 -11.57
N VAL A 101 -11.03 11.83 -11.93
CA VAL A 101 -10.81 10.60 -11.16
C VAL A 101 -10.29 10.94 -9.76
N GLU A 102 -9.33 11.85 -9.67
CA GLU A 102 -8.77 12.26 -8.39
C GLU A 102 -9.83 12.85 -7.47
N LYS A 103 -10.69 13.71 -8.01
CA LYS A 103 -11.80 14.28 -7.23
C LYS A 103 -12.75 13.21 -6.72
N ALA A 104 -13.09 12.26 -7.57
CA ALA A 104 -13.99 11.16 -7.21
C ALA A 104 -13.40 10.30 -6.10
N ILE A 105 -12.13 9.96 -6.23
CA ILE A 105 -11.42 9.16 -5.22
C ILE A 105 -11.31 9.91 -3.91
N THR A 106 -10.92 11.18 -3.96
CA THR A 106 -10.80 12.03 -2.79
C THR A 106 -12.11 12.05 -2.00
N LYS A 107 -13.21 12.25 -2.72
CA LYS A 107 -14.54 12.28 -2.11
C LYS A 107 -14.90 10.95 -1.45
N TYR A 108 -14.58 9.86 -2.12
CA TYR A 108 -14.90 8.52 -1.62
C TYR A 108 -14.12 8.16 -0.35
N VAL A 109 -12.80 8.42 -0.36
CA VAL A 109 -11.93 8.02 0.76
C VAL A 109 -11.96 8.96 1.94
N SER A 110 -12.53 10.15 1.78
CA SER A 110 -12.60 11.17 2.84
C SER A 110 -13.86 11.09 3.68
N LYS A 111 -14.60 10.03 3.58
CA LYS A 111 -15.83 9.82 4.35
C LYS A 111 -15.56 9.65 5.84
#